data_b059a3263f446007b594f18e2f32313b
#
_entry.id   b059a3263f446007b594f18e2f32313b
#
_cell.length_a   1.000
_cell.length_b   1.000
_cell.length_c   1.000
_cell.angle_alpha   90.00
_cell.angle_beta   90.00
_cell.angle_gamma   90.00
#
_symmetry.space_group_name_H-M   'P 1'
#
loop_
_entity.id
_entity.type
_entity.pdbx_description
1 polymer ?
#
loop_
_entity_poly.entity_id
_entity_poly.type
_entity_poly.pdbx_seq_one_letter_code
_entity_poly.pdbx_strand_id
1 'polypeptide(L)'
;MRITLKNLWKRRKQNAWICVELVLVSVVSWFVIDPLFVIVYNTFWESDGYDADRLCILTTRVKNQQLEEVAENMEVIKMKLKNMDGVESVSLTYERCFPNGDGMGISSFFGVPDDTAKWFCASMMILHSGEDMYKTMGLKVLDGNTDEEGEVITQSLAMALFGRTDVVGATINEYHNFPSMVTPEQIRQYRIAAVVEDVRMDNMVNCRFCVFRSRDRLLVSDQSELLVRLKEGVDAAAFCARLRSVMQRELSSGSLFVCKAQTMDELVDFRLRFQNVTGSIRRYISLVIFFMVNLCLGTIGTFWLQTRKRREEIGIMRSFGASKQRIMQSFLLEGFVLTTLCHLLGCALFLQYAVVNGLSVGLFYFGDLSLLQRIGDTWLNHFVPHFLAVGSLIYFILLMTVTAGIAIPVWHSSRQKPVEALQTS
;
A
#
# COMPACT_ATOMS: atom_id res chain seq x y z
N MET A 1 -31.96 13.89 20.13
CA MET A 1 -31.86 13.78 18.67
C MET A 1 -33.00 14.50 17.91
N ARG A 2 -34.32 14.21 18.14
CA ARG A 2 -35.41 14.93 17.50
C ARG A 2 -35.41 16.47 17.70
N ILE A 3 -35.07 16.93 18.89
CA ILE A 3 -35.00 18.37 19.22
C ILE A 3 -33.87 19.04 18.47
N THR A 4 -32.71 18.39 18.43
CA THR A 4 -31.50 18.89 17.71
C THR A 4 -31.74 19.02 16.21
N LEU A 5 -32.37 18.03 15.58
CA LEU A 5 -32.76 18.10 14.17
C LEU A 5 -33.74 19.22 13.88
N LYS A 6 -34.77 19.43 14.76
CA LYS A 6 -35.70 20.52 14.64
C LYS A 6 -35.06 21.91 14.77
N ASN A 7 -34.09 22.02 15.66
CA ASN A 7 -33.28 23.25 15.85
C ASN A 7 -32.40 23.52 14.64
N LEU A 8 -31.71 22.50 14.10
CA LEU A 8 -30.92 22.61 12.88
C LEU A 8 -31.76 23.05 11.69
N TRP A 9 -32.94 22.47 11.52
CA TRP A 9 -33.86 22.85 10.45
C TRP A 9 -34.38 24.30 10.56
N LYS A 10 -34.74 24.75 11.78
CA LYS A 10 -35.12 26.17 12.01
C LYS A 10 -33.99 27.12 11.62
N ARG A 11 -32.71 26.70 11.78
CA ARG A 11 -31.53 27.54 11.54
C ARG A 11 -30.81 27.19 10.22
N ARG A 12 -31.48 26.50 9.28
CA ARG A 12 -30.89 26.05 8.01
C ARG A 12 -30.18 27.15 7.22
N LYS A 13 -30.69 28.39 7.22
CA LYS A 13 -30.06 29.53 6.53
C LYS A 13 -28.73 29.94 7.18
N GLN A 14 -28.61 29.82 8.50
CA GLN A 14 -27.38 30.14 9.24
C GLN A 14 -26.34 29.04 9.10
N ASN A 15 -26.78 27.78 9.03
CA ASN A 15 -25.91 26.61 8.90
C ASN A 15 -25.58 26.29 7.44
N ALA A 16 -26.23 26.92 6.45
CA ALA A 16 -26.07 26.60 5.04
C ALA A 16 -24.62 26.69 4.57
N TRP A 17 -23.89 27.71 4.99
CA TRP A 17 -22.49 27.90 4.62
C TRP A 17 -21.61 26.77 5.11
N ILE A 18 -21.69 26.44 6.40
CA ILE A 18 -20.90 25.34 6.97
C ILE A 18 -21.31 23.97 6.40
N CYS A 19 -22.60 23.79 6.03
CA CYS A 19 -23.02 22.57 5.34
C CYS A 19 -22.34 22.44 3.97
N VAL A 20 -22.32 23.51 3.18
CA VAL A 20 -21.66 23.52 1.87
C VAL A 20 -20.17 23.25 2.03
N GLU A 21 -19.53 23.91 2.98
CA GLU A 21 -18.10 23.72 3.28
C GLU A 21 -17.81 22.26 3.69
N LEU A 22 -18.59 21.69 4.61
CA LEU A 22 -18.43 20.31 5.06
C LEU A 22 -18.63 19.27 3.94
N VAL A 23 -19.65 19.47 3.10
CA VAL A 23 -19.88 18.59 1.94
C VAL A 23 -18.72 18.67 0.96
N LEU A 24 -18.28 19.89 0.64
CA LEU A 24 -17.17 20.11 -0.30
C LEU A 24 -15.87 19.51 0.24
N VAL A 25 -15.53 19.78 1.50
CA VAL A 25 -14.32 19.20 2.12
C VAL A 25 -14.44 17.68 2.21
N SER A 26 -15.63 17.14 2.50
CA SER A 26 -15.84 15.68 2.50
C SER A 26 -15.56 15.06 1.13
N VAL A 27 -16.07 15.65 0.04
CA VAL A 27 -15.81 15.16 -1.33
C VAL A 27 -14.34 15.28 -1.71
N VAL A 28 -13.74 16.44 -1.46
CA VAL A 28 -12.32 16.67 -1.79
C VAL A 28 -11.39 15.76 -0.96
N SER A 29 -11.75 15.47 0.29
CA SER A 29 -10.99 14.55 1.15
C SER A 29 -10.86 13.15 0.56
N TRP A 30 -11.86 12.67 -0.18
CA TRP A 30 -11.76 11.39 -0.88
C TRP A 30 -10.61 11.36 -1.89
N PHE A 31 -10.46 12.40 -2.71
CA PHE A 31 -9.38 12.47 -3.72
C PHE A 31 -7.98 12.58 -3.12
N VAL A 32 -7.87 12.91 -1.84
CA VAL A 32 -6.57 13.06 -1.15
C VAL A 32 -6.30 11.91 -0.19
N ILE A 33 -7.29 11.50 0.59
CA ILE A 33 -7.12 10.49 1.66
C ILE A 33 -7.15 9.08 1.09
N ASP A 34 -7.96 8.80 0.06
CA ASP A 34 -8.02 7.48 -0.56
C ASP A 34 -6.66 7.06 -1.16
N PRO A 35 -6.03 7.83 -2.07
CA PRO A 35 -4.70 7.46 -2.56
C PRO A 35 -3.63 7.45 -1.45
N LEU A 36 -3.69 8.37 -0.50
CA LEU A 36 -2.77 8.37 0.65
C LEU A 36 -2.90 7.09 1.48
N PHE A 37 -4.13 6.69 1.78
CA PHE A 37 -4.41 5.47 2.55
C PHE A 37 -3.86 4.24 1.85
N VAL A 38 -4.13 4.09 0.54
CA VAL A 38 -3.66 2.94 -0.24
C VAL A 38 -2.14 2.89 -0.31
N ILE A 39 -1.49 4.03 -0.55
CA ILE A 39 -0.01 4.10 -0.59
C ILE A 39 0.58 3.69 0.76
N VAL A 40 0.07 4.26 1.86
CA VAL A 40 0.56 3.97 3.21
C VAL A 40 0.29 2.51 3.57
N TYR A 41 -0.90 2.00 3.26
CA TYR A 41 -1.26 0.61 3.51
C TYR A 41 -0.33 -0.36 2.79
N ASN A 42 -0.18 -0.19 1.48
CA ASN A 42 0.66 -1.07 0.65
C ASN A 42 2.14 -0.99 1.05
N THR A 43 2.63 0.20 1.40
CA THR A 43 4.06 0.39 1.66
C THR A 43 4.48 -0.06 3.06
N PHE A 44 3.61 0.15 4.09
CA PHE A 44 4.03 0.01 5.49
C PHE A 44 3.24 -1.02 6.29
N TRP A 45 2.04 -1.41 5.86
CA TRP A 45 1.17 -2.24 6.68
C TRP A 45 0.94 -3.63 6.11
N GLU A 46 1.08 -3.79 4.81
CA GLU A 46 0.89 -5.07 4.16
C GLU A 46 2.15 -5.92 4.27
N SER A 47 2.00 -7.21 4.58
CA SER A 47 3.10 -8.15 4.65
C SER A 47 3.72 -8.43 3.28
N ASP A 48 5.03 -8.51 3.21
CA ASP A 48 5.77 -8.84 1.99
C ASP A 48 5.71 -10.32 1.63
N GLY A 49 5.40 -11.19 2.62
CA GLY A 49 5.31 -12.63 2.42
C GLY A 49 6.66 -13.34 2.34
N TYR A 50 7.76 -12.65 2.55
CA TYR A 50 9.11 -13.20 2.63
C TYR A 50 9.88 -12.61 3.83
N ASP A 51 11.00 -13.24 4.20
CA ASP A 51 11.76 -12.90 5.42
C ASP A 51 12.74 -11.75 5.14
N ALA A 52 12.20 -10.53 4.91
CA ALA A 52 12.95 -9.35 4.49
C ALA A 52 14.10 -8.98 5.47
N ASP A 53 13.86 -9.12 6.77
CA ASP A 53 14.83 -8.74 7.83
C ASP A 53 16.14 -9.51 7.77
N ARG A 54 16.12 -10.70 7.16
CA ARG A 54 17.27 -11.60 7.05
C ARG A 54 17.91 -11.59 5.66
N LEU A 55 17.42 -10.72 4.75
CA LEU A 55 17.91 -10.69 3.38
C LEU A 55 18.83 -9.49 3.11
N CYS A 56 19.91 -9.78 2.40
CA CYS A 56 20.81 -8.78 1.83
C CYS A 56 20.93 -8.99 0.33
N ILE A 57 21.09 -7.91 -0.42
CA ILE A 57 21.32 -7.92 -1.85
C ILE A 57 22.69 -7.39 -2.15
N LEU A 58 23.42 -8.13 -2.97
CA LEU A 58 24.76 -7.78 -3.42
C LEU A 58 24.75 -7.57 -4.93
N THR A 59 25.06 -6.33 -5.33
CA THR A 59 25.19 -5.96 -6.74
C THR A 59 26.63 -6.19 -7.20
N THR A 60 26.78 -6.87 -8.32
CA THR A 60 28.08 -7.12 -8.96
C THR A 60 28.33 -6.16 -10.12
N ARG A 61 29.60 -6.01 -10.49
CA ARG A 61 30.03 -5.23 -11.66
C ARG A 61 31.26 -5.88 -12.30
N VAL A 62 31.35 -5.73 -13.62
CA VAL A 62 32.46 -6.22 -14.43
C VAL A 62 33.44 -5.08 -14.69
N LYS A 63 34.74 -5.35 -14.50
CA LYS A 63 35.83 -4.43 -14.86
C LYS A 63 36.04 -4.45 -16.36
N ASN A 64 36.21 -3.28 -16.98
CA ASN A 64 36.61 -3.13 -18.38
C ASN A 64 35.70 -3.84 -19.40
N GLN A 65 34.40 -4.02 -19.07
CA GLN A 65 33.40 -4.69 -19.94
C GLN A 65 33.82 -6.10 -20.44
N GLN A 66 34.66 -6.79 -19.70
CA GLN A 66 35.04 -8.18 -19.99
C GLN A 66 33.94 -9.11 -19.50
N LEU A 67 33.05 -9.52 -20.41
CA LEU A 67 31.91 -10.42 -20.12
C LEU A 67 32.28 -11.91 -20.16
N GLU A 68 33.50 -12.20 -20.56
CA GLU A 68 34.02 -13.58 -20.57
C GLU A 68 34.16 -14.09 -19.12
N GLU A 69 33.83 -15.33 -18.87
CA GLU A 69 33.96 -16.00 -17.56
C GLU A 69 33.07 -15.40 -16.44
N VAL A 70 32.07 -14.54 -16.75
CA VAL A 70 31.22 -13.92 -15.70
C VAL A 70 30.50 -15.00 -14.89
N ALA A 71 29.99 -16.04 -15.52
CA ALA A 71 29.26 -17.11 -14.83
C ALA A 71 30.18 -17.87 -13.86
N GLU A 72 31.37 -18.24 -14.28
CA GLU A 72 32.36 -18.93 -13.42
C GLU A 72 32.80 -18.05 -12.26
N ASN A 73 33.11 -16.78 -12.54
CA ASN A 73 33.49 -15.81 -11.52
C ASN A 73 32.34 -15.54 -10.51
N MET A 74 31.09 -15.58 -10.96
CA MET A 74 29.91 -15.44 -10.10
C MET A 74 29.79 -16.61 -9.13
N GLU A 75 29.99 -17.85 -9.60
CA GLU A 75 29.98 -19.04 -8.75
C GLU A 75 31.11 -19.01 -7.69
N VAL A 76 32.28 -18.49 -8.05
CA VAL A 76 33.38 -18.30 -7.08
C VAL A 76 32.96 -17.29 -6.00
N ILE A 77 32.37 -16.17 -6.38
CA ILE A 77 31.89 -15.17 -5.40
C ILE A 77 30.79 -15.75 -4.52
N LYS A 78 29.83 -16.49 -5.10
CA LYS A 78 28.76 -17.18 -4.41
C LYS A 78 29.29 -18.18 -3.37
N MET A 79 30.31 -18.99 -3.73
CA MET A 79 30.96 -19.89 -2.79
C MET A 79 31.70 -19.17 -1.65
N LYS A 80 32.37 -18.05 -1.95
CA LYS A 80 32.97 -17.22 -0.91
C LYS A 80 31.94 -16.70 0.07
N LEU A 81 30.79 -16.22 -0.40
CA LEU A 81 29.68 -15.75 0.43
C LEU A 81 29.10 -16.86 1.29
N LYS A 82 28.84 -18.06 0.72
CA LYS A 82 28.32 -19.20 1.47
C LYS A 82 29.20 -19.61 2.64
N ASN A 83 30.52 -19.40 2.50
CA ASN A 83 31.52 -19.71 3.54
C ASN A 83 31.71 -18.59 4.57
N MET A 84 31.03 -17.43 4.40
CA MET A 84 31.12 -16.34 5.37
C MET A 84 30.29 -16.65 6.62
N ASP A 85 30.84 -16.26 7.78
CA ASP A 85 30.11 -16.38 9.04
C ASP A 85 28.84 -15.51 9.03
N GLY A 86 27.73 -16.11 9.47
CA GLY A 86 26.43 -15.47 9.49
C GLY A 86 25.59 -15.68 8.23
N VAL A 87 26.11 -16.27 7.16
CA VAL A 87 25.37 -16.59 5.94
C VAL A 87 24.72 -17.96 6.05
N GLU A 88 23.43 -18.05 5.71
CA GLU A 88 22.67 -19.30 5.65
C GLU A 88 22.57 -19.85 4.24
N SER A 89 22.17 -19.00 3.27
CA SER A 89 22.08 -19.37 1.87
C SER A 89 22.37 -18.17 0.95
N VAL A 90 22.74 -18.49 -0.28
CA VAL A 90 22.97 -17.49 -1.33
C VAL A 90 22.38 -18.01 -2.63
N SER A 91 21.58 -17.20 -3.29
CA SER A 91 21.00 -17.49 -4.60
C SER A 91 21.28 -16.38 -5.59
N LEU A 92 21.48 -16.79 -6.85
CA LEU A 92 21.68 -15.87 -7.95
C LEU A 92 20.33 -15.44 -8.52
N THR A 93 20.13 -14.15 -8.71
CA THR A 93 18.93 -13.59 -9.35
C THR A 93 19.17 -13.34 -10.82
N TYR A 94 18.11 -13.43 -11.62
CA TYR A 94 18.15 -13.05 -13.02
C TYR A 94 17.72 -11.58 -13.18
N GLU A 95 18.59 -10.76 -13.78
CA GLU A 95 18.29 -9.36 -14.18
C GLU A 95 17.49 -8.56 -13.14
N ARG A 96 17.88 -8.67 -11.85
CA ARG A 96 17.19 -8.02 -10.72
C ARG A 96 15.72 -8.45 -10.53
N CYS A 97 15.36 -9.66 -10.99
CA CYS A 97 14.06 -10.28 -10.73
C CYS A 97 14.03 -10.82 -9.28
N PHE A 98 13.74 -9.95 -8.34
CA PHE A 98 13.51 -10.27 -6.93
C PHE A 98 12.58 -9.20 -6.32
N PRO A 99 12.00 -9.44 -5.16
CA PRO A 99 11.08 -8.47 -4.55
C PRO A 99 11.72 -7.09 -4.41
N ASN A 100 11.00 -6.07 -4.87
CA ASN A 100 11.46 -4.68 -4.92
C ASN A 100 12.73 -4.43 -5.76
N GLY A 101 13.15 -5.37 -6.56
CA GLY A 101 14.16 -5.13 -7.60
C GLY A 101 13.68 -4.12 -8.63
N ASP A 102 14.60 -3.40 -9.27
CA ASP A 102 14.30 -2.42 -10.32
C ASP A 102 14.39 -3.02 -11.74
N GLY A 103 14.62 -4.33 -11.83
CA GLY A 103 14.38 -5.10 -13.05
C GLY A 103 12.91 -4.95 -13.44
N MET A 104 12.61 -4.83 -14.72
CA MET A 104 11.22 -4.88 -15.16
C MET A 104 10.66 -6.24 -14.72
N GLY A 105 9.87 -6.24 -13.67
CA GLY A 105 9.15 -7.42 -13.26
C GLY A 105 8.38 -7.89 -14.47
N ILE A 106 8.80 -9.02 -15.04
CA ILE A 106 8.11 -9.61 -16.15
C ILE A 106 6.76 -10.00 -15.59
N SER A 107 5.70 -9.28 -15.97
CA SER A 107 4.34 -9.70 -15.69
C SER A 107 3.79 -10.37 -16.93
N SER A 108 3.11 -11.46 -16.74
CA SER A 108 2.43 -12.20 -17.79
C SER A 108 0.99 -12.50 -17.36
N PHE A 109 0.16 -12.89 -18.33
CA PHE A 109 -1.22 -13.25 -18.06
C PHE A 109 -1.33 -14.77 -17.99
N PHE A 110 -1.94 -15.27 -16.93
CA PHE A 110 -2.12 -16.70 -16.70
C PHE A 110 -3.60 -17.04 -16.60
N GLY A 111 -4.00 -18.17 -17.19
CA GLY A 111 -5.37 -18.66 -17.18
C GLY A 111 -5.43 -20.18 -17.11
N VAL A 112 -6.64 -20.70 -17.06
CA VAL A 112 -6.89 -22.15 -17.10
C VAL A 112 -7.25 -22.59 -18.53
N PRO A 113 -6.84 -23.77 -18.96
CA PRO A 113 -7.13 -24.24 -20.32
C PRO A 113 -8.62 -24.31 -20.66
N ASP A 114 -9.44 -24.68 -19.68
CA ASP A 114 -10.87 -24.97 -19.88
C ASP A 114 -11.75 -23.68 -19.83
N ASP A 115 -11.19 -22.53 -19.40
CA ASP A 115 -11.93 -21.27 -19.31
C ASP A 115 -11.05 -20.09 -19.74
N THR A 116 -11.13 -19.73 -21.01
CA THR A 116 -10.36 -18.61 -21.57
C THR A 116 -10.80 -17.23 -21.07
N ALA A 117 -11.96 -17.11 -20.44
CA ALA A 117 -12.42 -15.88 -19.82
C ALA A 117 -11.77 -15.66 -18.43
N LYS A 118 -11.28 -16.73 -17.82
CA LYS A 118 -10.66 -16.71 -16.50
C LYS A 118 -9.14 -16.61 -16.62
N TRP A 119 -8.63 -15.39 -16.47
CA TRP A 119 -7.20 -15.11 -16.51
C TRP A 119 -6.82 -14.01 -15.52
N PHE A 120 -5.59 -14.05 -15.04
CA PHE A 120 -5.05 -13.10 -14.07
C PHE A 120 -3.66 -12.64 -14.51
N CYS A 121 -3.29 -11.41 -14.14
CA CYS A 121 -1.95 -10.90 -14.30
C CYS A 121 -1.12 -11.28 -13.08
N ALA A 122 0.00 -11.96 -13.29
CA ALA A 122 0.92 -12.35 -12.23
C ALA A 122 2.33 -11.82 -12.52
N SER A 123 3.03 -11.45 -11.47
CA SER A 123 4.47 -11.18 -11.55
C SER A 123 5.21 -12.49 -11.81
N MET A 124 6.20 -12.46 -12.67
CA MET A 124 6.99 -13.64 -12.98
C MET A 124 8.42 -13.45 -12.47
N MET A 125 8.88 -14.34 -11.61
CA MET A 125 10.26 -14.43 -11.18
C MET A 125 10.97 -15.54 -11.95
N ILE A 126 11.99 -15.17 -12.72
CA ILE A 126 12.80 -16.11 -13.45
C ILE A 126 14.00 -16.50 -12.60
N LEU A 127 14.19 -17.80 -12.38
CA LEU A 127 15.24 -18.37 -11.54
C LEU A 127 16.26 -19.09 -12.42
N HIS A 128 17.51 -19.06 -11.98
CA HIS A 128 18.51 -19.97 -12.52
C HIS A 128 18.23 -21.41 -12.05
N SER A 129 18.35 -22.39 -12.92
CA SER A 129 18.23 -23.78 -12.54
C SER A 129 19.26 -24.17 -11.48
N GLY A 130 18.81 -24.94 -10.48
CA GLY A 130 19.65 -25.34 -9.34
C GLY A 130 19.78 -24.25 -8.24
N GLU A 131 19.14 -23.11 -8.35
CA GLU A 131 19.07 -22.10 -7.30
C GLU A 131 17.92 -22.35 -6.34
N ASP A 132 18.23 -22.43 -5.05
CA ASP A 132 17.22 -22.57 -3.99
C ASP A 132 16.73 -21.19 -3.52
N MET A 133 16.09 -20.47 -4.45
CA MET A 133 15.58 -19.12 -4.19
C MET A 133 14.47 -19.13 -3.15
N TYR A 134 13.62 -20.15 -3.14
CA TYR A 134 12.52 -20.28 -2.17
C TYR A 134 13.04 -20.32 -0.74
N LYS A 135 14.07 -21.15 -0.49
CA LYS A 135 14.74 -21.22 0.80
C LYS A 135 15.45 -19.91 1.14
N THR A 136 16.12 -19.29 0.17
CA THR A 136 16.79 -18.03 0.37
C THR A 136 15.80 -16.91 0.73
N MET A 137 14.64 -16.86 0.11
CA MET A 137 13.59 -15.90 0.48
C MET A 137 12.82 -16.29 1.76
N GLY A 138 12.96 -17.53 2.23
CA GLY A 138 12.22 -18.06 3.38
C GLY A 138 10.78 -18.41 3.05
N LEU A 139 10.47 -18.69 1.79
CA LEU A 139 9.13 -19.10 1.37
C LEU A 139 8.89 -20.55 1.73
N LYS A 140 7.72 -20.83 2.29
CA LYS A 140 7.30 -22.19 2.59
C LYS A 140 6.60 -22.82 1.39
N VAL A 141 7.01 -24.03 1.02
CA VAL A 141 6.32 -24.86 0.05
C VAL A 141 5.10 -25.46 0.75
N LEU A 142 3.91 -25.24 0.18
CA LEU A 142 2.63 -25.71 0.73
C LEU A 142 2.24 -27.05 0.14
N ASP A 143 2.53 -27.25 -1.16
CA ASP A 143 2.23 -28.48 -1.89
C ASP A 143 3.23 -28.66 -3.04
N GLY A 144 3.54 -29.92 -3.38
CA GLY A 144 4.42 -30.31 -4.47
C GLY A 144 5.91 -30.25 -4.14
N ASN A 145 6.71 -30.21 -5.21
CA ASN A 145 8.16 -30.19 -5.14
C ASN A 145 8.74 -29.13 -6.10
N THR A 146 9.53 -28.22 -5.58
CA THR A 146 10.15 -27.12 -6.36
C THR A 146 11.30 -27.57 -7.25
N ASP A 147 11.84 -28.79 -7.04
CA ASP A 147 12.90 -29.35 -7.86
C ASP A 147 12.36 -30.08 -9.12
N GLU A 148 11.05 -30.29 -9.20
CA GLU A 148 10.43 -30.88 -10.38
C GLU A 148 10.31 -29.87 -11.53
N GLU A 149 10.31 -30.39 -12.76
CA GLU A 149 10.08 -29.56 -13.95
C GLU A 149 8.65 -29.03 -13.97
N GLY A 150 8.51 -27.70 -14.03
CA GLY A 150 7.22 -27.02 -14.06
C GLY A 150 7.29 -25.61 -13.44
N GLU A 151 6.13 -24.99 -13.36
CA GLU A 151 5.98 -23.67 -12.75
C GLU A 151 5.65 -23.81 -11.27
N VAL A 152 6.25 -22.94 -10.45
CA VAL A 152 5.85 -22.81 -9.04
C VAL A 152 5.00 -21.54 -8.92
N ILE A 153 3.84 -21.67 -8.29
CA ILE A 153 2.89 -20.55 -8.19
C ILE A 153 2.56 -20.24 -6.73
N THR A 154 2.16 -19.00 -6.48
CA THR A 154 1.70 -18.58 -5.13
C THR A 154 0.31 -19.12 -4.82
N GLN A 155 0.02 -19.29 -3.54
CA GLN A 155 -1.26 -19.77 -3.02
C GLN A 155 -2.44 -18.92 -3.52
N SER A 156 -2.31 -17.60 -3.50
CA SER A 156 -3.36 -16.69 -3.98
C SER A 156 -3.63 -16.86 -5.47
N LEU A 157 -2.60 -17.13 -6.30
CA LEU A 157 -2.80 -17.38 -7.72
C LEU A 157 -3.50 -18.73 -7.95
N ALA A 158 -3.13 -19.78 -7.21
CA ALA A 158 -3.80 -21.07 -7.24
C ALA A 158 -5.29 -20.93 -6.90
N MET A 159 -5.61 -20.22 -5.81
CA MET A 159 -6.99 -19.95 -5.42
C MET A 159 -7.76 -19.14 -6.46
N ALA A 160 -7.14 -18.14 -7.07
CA ALA A 160 -7.77 -17.33 -8.11
C ALA A 160 -8.07 -18.14 -9.37
N LEU A 161 -7.11 -18.96 -9.83
CA LEU A 161 -7.25 -19.78 -11.05
C LEU A 161 -8.18 -20.99 -10.85
N PHE A 162 -8.01 -21.74 -9.76
CA PHE A 162 -8.64 -23.05 -9.58
C PHE A 162 -9.66 -23.10 -8.42
N GLY A 163 -9.72 -22.08 -7.57
CA GLY A 163 -10.58 -22.08 -6.37
C GLY A 163 -10.08 -23.02 -5.26
N ARG A 164 -8.87 -23.54 -5.38
CA ARG A 164 -8.23 -24.46 -4.44
C ARG A 164 -6.71 -24.33 -4.51
N THR A 165 -5.98 -24.88 -3.55
CA THR A 165 -4.51 -24.82 -3.45
C THR A 165 -3.83 -26.13 -3.82
N ASP A 166 -4.53 -27.25 -3.78
CA ASP A 166 -4.07 -28.57 -4.20
C ASP A 166 -4.13 -28.73 -5.74
N VAL A 167 -3.22 -28.04 -6.43
CA VAL A 167 -3.24 -27.91 -7.91
C VAL A 167 -1.97 -28.44 -8.59
N VAL A 168 -1.12 -29.15 -7.85
CA VAL A 168 0.09 -29.79 -8.40
C VAL A 168 -0.29 -30.74 -9.52
N GLY A 169 0.43 -30.65 -10.65
CA GLY A 169 0.14 -31.40 -11.86
C GLY A 169 -0.91 -30.81 -12.80
N ALA A 170 -1.67 -29.80 -12.37
CA ALA A 170 -2.58 -29.05 -13.23
C ALA A 170 -1.81 -28.21 -14.27
N THR A 171 -2.48 -27.88 -15.36
CA THR A 171 -1.91 -27.08 -16.44
C THR A 171 -2.43 -25.65 -16.38
N ILE A 172 -1.55 -24.67 -16.57
CA ILE A 172 -1.88 -23.25 -16.75
C ILE A 172 -1.47 -22.78 -18.14
N ASN A 173 -2.27 -21.88 -18.69
CA ASN A 173 -1.96 -21.16 -19.93
C ASN A 173 -1.23 -19.86 -19.58
N GLU A 174 -0.18 -19.55 -20.34
CA GLU A 174 0.47 -18.25 -20.35
C GLU A 174 0.13 -17.51 -21.63
N TYR A 175 -0.27 -16.23 -21.48
CA TYR A 175 -0.57 -15.34 -22.57
C TYR A 175 0.44 -14.19 -22.56
N HIS A 176 1.23 -14.04 -23.62
CA HIS A 176 2.23 -12.97 -23.72
C HIS A 176 1.62 -11.58 -23.97
N ASN A 177 0.32 -11.51 -24.23
CA ASN A 177 -0.45 -10.28 -24.40
C ASN A 177 -1.85 -10.50 -23.81
N PHE A 178 -2.71 -9.48 -23.83
CA PHE A 178 -4.11 -9.66 -23.41
C PHE A 178 -4.72 -10.89 -24.09
N PRO A 179 -5.36 -11.80 -23.35
CA PRO A 179 -5.89 -13.04 -23.91
C PRO A 179 -6.83 -12.84 -25.11
N SER A 180 -7.54 -11.71 -25.17
CA SER A 180 -8.36 -11.32 -26.31
C SER A 180 -7.59 -11.00 -27.61
N MET A 181 -6.26 -10.79 -27.51
CA MET A 181 -5.39 -10.45 -28.64
C MET A 181 -4.44 -11.60 -29.02
N VAL A 182 -4.52 -12.73 -28.32
CA VAL A 182 -3.59 -13.86 -28.50
C VAL A 182 -4.28 -14.92 -29.31
N THR A 183 -3.58 -15.44 -30.35
CA THR A 183 -4.05 -16.62 -31.13
C THR A 183 -3.76 -17.90 -30.36
N PRO A 184 -4.53 -19.01 -30.61
CA PRO A 184 -4.31 -20.28 -29.90
C PRO A 184 -2.88 -20.81 -30.00
N GLU A 185 -2.19 -20.55 -31.12
CA GLU A 185 -0.80 -20.99 -31.38
C GLU A 185 0.25 -20.20 -30.52
N GLN A 186 -0.14 -19.04 -29.98
CA GLN A 186 0.70 -18.20 -29.15
C GLN A 186 0.54 -18.53 -27.65
N ILE A 187 -0.42 -19.38 -27.28
CA ILE A 187 -0.65 -19.79 -25.91
C ILE A 187 0.39 -20.84 -25.55
N ARG A 188 1.14 -20.60 -24.49
CA ARG A 188 2.06 -21.58 -23.90
C ARG A 188 1.40 -22.25 -22.72
N GLN A 189 1.62 -23.55 -22.59
CA GLN A 189 1.08 -24.35 -21.49
C GLN A 189 2.21 -24.82 -20.59
N TYR A 190 1.99 -24.73 -19.32
CA TYR A 190 2.95 -25.17 -18.30
C TYR A 190 2.25 -25.97 -17.21
N ARG A 191 2.94 -27.01 -16.73
CA ARG A 191 2.49 -27.82 -15.61
C ARG A 191 2.88 -27.12 -14.30
N ILE A 192 2.03 -27.16 -13.28
CA ILE A 192 2.34 -26.69 -11.92
C ILE A 192 3.12 -27.79 -11.20
N ALA A 193 4.34 -27.47 -10.75
CA ALA A 193 5.21 -28.35 -9.98
C ALA A 193 5.00 -28.19 -8.47
N ALA A 194 4.79 -26.95 -8.01
CA ALA A 194 4.55 -26.68 -6.58
C ALA A 194 3.70 -25.42 -6.35
N VAL A 195 3.15 -25.35 -5.14
CA VAL A 195 2.47 -24.16 -4.61
C VAL A 195 3.22 -23.67 -3.38
N VAL A 196 3.54 -22.37 -3.35
CA VAL A 196 4.24 -21.71 -2.24
C VAL A 196 3.37 -20.65 -1.56
N GLU A 197 3.80 -20.20 -0.38
CA GLU A 197 3.18 -19.06 0.30
C GLU A 197 3.21 -17.80 -0.58
N ASP A 198 2.32 -16.86 -0.28
CA ASP A 198 2.20 -15.62 -1.02
C ASP A 198 3.42 -14.73 -0.82
N VAL A 199 3.86 -14.11 -1.90
CA VAL A 199 4.93 -13.13 -1.91
C VAL A 199 4.54 -11.91 -2.74
N ARG A 200 4.88 -10.73 -2.26
CA ARG A 200 4.74 -9.48 -3.02
C ARG A 200 6.05 -9.13 -3.70
N MET A 201 5.98 -8.95 -5.01
CA MET A 201 7.14 -8.52 -5.80
C MET A 201 7.37 -7.01 -5.73
N ASP A 202 6.35 -6.24 -5.33
CA ASP A 202 6.41 -4.78 -5.29
C ASP A 202 5.60 -4.23 -4.10
N ASN A 203 6.25 -3.46 -3.22
CA ASN A 203 5.60 -2.86 -2.06
C ASN A 203 4.62 -1.72 -2.41
N MET A 204 4.60 -1.24 -3.64
CA MET A 204 3.69 -0.18 -4.07
C MET A 204 2.39 -0.71 -4.67
N VAL A 205 2.37 -2.00 -4.97
CA VAL A 205 1.23 -2.68 -5.56
C VAL A 205 0.85 -3.87 -4.69
N ASN A 206 -0.42 -3.98 -4.36
CA ASN A 206 -0.91 -5.12 -3.61
C ASN A 206 -1.21 -6.29 -4.56
N CYS A 207 -0.15 -6.88 -5.13
CA CYS A 207 -0.20 -8.05 -5.99
C CYS A 207 0.56 -9.20 -5.34
N ARG A 208 -0.15 -10.29 -5.04
CA ARG A 208 0.41 -11.53 -4.48
C ARG A 208 0.45 -12.66 -5.50
N PHE A 209 0.00 -12.40 -6.72
CA PHE A 209 0.06 -13.37 -7.80
C PHE A 209 1.49 -13.40 -8.34
N CYS A 210 2.18 -14.49 -8.10
CA CYS A 210 3.53 -14.70 -8.59
C CYS A 210 3.69 -16.10 -9.18
N VAL A 211 4.44 -16.18 -10.29
CA VAL A 211 4.87 -17.41 -10.92
C VAL A 211 6.39 -17.43 -10.90
N PHE A 212 6.97 -18.49 -10.38
CA PHE A 212 8.39 -18.72 -10.38
C PHE A 212 8.71 -19.74 -11.47
N ARG A 213 9.60 -19.37 -12.35
CA ARG A 213 10.02 -20.17 -13.49
C ARG A 213 11.50 -20.44 -13.46
N SER A 214 11.90 -21.70 -13.37
CA SER A 214 13.29 -22.12 -13.52
C SER A 214 13.68 -22.24 -15.00
N ARG A 215 14.89 -21.79 -15.35
CA ARG A 215 15.45 -21.92 -16.70
C ARG A 215 16.91 -22.34 -16.66
N ASP A 216 17.26 -23.41 -17.42
CA ASP A 216 18.61 -23.99 -17.43
C ASP A 216 19.68 -23.15 -18.14
N ARG A 217 19.28 -22.23 -19.01
CA ARG A 217 20.20 -21.47 -19.86
C ARG A 217 20.01 -19.97 -19.72
N LEU A 218 19.90 -19.48 -18.49
CA LEU A 218 19.96 -18.05 -18.30
C LEU A 218 21.40 -17.57 -18.39
N LEU A 219 21.65 -16.55 -19.17
CA LEU A 219 22.94 -15.90 -19.21
C LEU A 219 23.15 -15.19 -17.88
N VAL A 220 24.19 -15.57 -17.17
CA VAL A 220 24.66 -14.78 -16.03
C VAL A 220 25.30 -13.53 -16.61
N SER A 221 24.75 -12.38 -16.29
CA SER A 221 25.19 -11.08 -16.79
C SER A 221 25.72 -10.22 -15.64
N ASP A 222 26.27 -9.07 -15.97
CA ASP A 222 26.65 -8.03 -15.02
C ASP A 222 25.44 -7.39 -14.31
N GLN A 223 24.21 -7.72 -14.74
CA GLN A 223 22.95 -7.33 -14.08
C GLN A 223 22.43 -8.40 -13.13
N SER A 224 23.05 -9.58 -13.11
CA SER A 224 22.71 -10.61 -12.13
C SER A 224 23.20 -10.19 -10.75
N GLU A 225 22.36 -10.35 -9.74
CA GLU A 225 22.65 -9.98 -8.36
C GLU A 225 22.59 -11.22 -7.46
N LEU A 226 23.21 -11.13 -6.29
CA LEU A 226 23.22 -12.20 -5.30
C LEU A 226 22.29 -11.84 -4.14
N LEU A 227 21.27 -12.67 -3.93
CA LEU A 227 20.41 -12.62 -2.76
C LEU A 227 21.02 -13.49 -1.67
N VAL A 228 21.31 -12.91 -0.52
CA VAL A 228 21.96 -13.56 0.62
C VAL A 228 20.99 -13.62 1.79
N ARG A 229 20.72 -14.83 2.29
CA ARG A 229 19.98 -15.05 3.52
C ARG A 229 20.97 -15.17 4.68
N LEU A 230 20.70 -14.46 5.75
CA LEU A 230 21.46 -14.52 6.99
C LEU A 230 20.88 -15.52 7.98
N LYS A 231 21.73 -16.10 8.81
CA LYS A 231 21.32 -16.96 9.92
C LYS A 231 20.47 -16.17 10.92
N GLU A 232 19.64 -16.88 11.65
CA GLU A 232 18.82 -16.30 12.71
C GLU A 232 19.66 -15.57 13.75
N GLY A 233 19.22 -14.37 14.15
CA GLY A 233 19.93 -13.53 15.11
C GLY A 233 21.08 -12.68 14.53
N VAL A 234 21.38 -12.77 13.23
CA VAL A 234 22.35 -11.90 12.57
C VAL A 234 21.68 -10.62 12.12
N ASP A 235 22.18 -9.47 12.55
CA ASP A 235 21.72 -8.16 12.10
C ASP A 235 22.19 -7.89 10.66
N ALA A 236 21.25 -7.78 9.74
CA ALA A 236 21.51 -7.54 8.32
C ALA A 236 22.20 -6.19 8.07
N ALA A 237 21.86 -5.15 8.83
CA ALA A 237 22.47 -3.84 8.67
C ALA A 237 23.95 -3.87 9.10
N ALA A 238 24.25 -4.50 10.24
CA ALA A 238 25.63 -4.68 10.71
C ALA A 238 26.44 -5.57 9.75
N PHE A 239 25.82 -6.66 9.23
CA PHE A 239 26.46 -7.52 8.22
C PHE A 239 26.79 -6.74 6.95
N CYS A 240 25.84 -6.01 6.36
CA CYS A 240 26.07 -5.20 5.17
C CYS A 240 27.12 -4.10 5.41
N ALA A 241 27.11 -3.45 6.58
CA ALA A 241 28.10 -2.42 6.92
C ALA A 241 29.52 -3.00 6.98
N ARG A 242 29.70 -4.17 7.63
CA ARG A 242 30.97 -4.90 7.66
C ARG A 242 31.43 -5.31 6.25
N LEU A 243 30.47 -5.84 5.45
CA LEU A 243 30.77 -6.31 4.12
C LEU A 243 31.22 -5.19 3.18
N ARG A 244 30.61 -3.99 3.29
CA ARG A 244 31.00 -2.80 2.49
C ARG A 244 32.49 -2.43 2.65
N SER A 245 33.08 -2.69 3.79
CA SER A 245 34.48 -2.38 4.04
C SER A 245 35.48 -3.34 3.35
N VAL A 246 35.06 -4.58 3.05
CA VAL A 246 35.90 -5.63 2.54
C VAL A 246 35.53 -6.20 1.18
N MET A 247 34.29 -5.94 0.70
CA MET A 247 33.68 -6.61 -0.46
C MET A 247 34.51 -6.51 -1.74
N GLN A 248 35.12 -5.36 -2.03
CA GLN A 248 35.92 -5.17 -3.24
C GLN A 248 37.18 -6.01 -3.26
N ARG A 249 37.72 -6.30 -2.08
CA ARG A 249 38.94 -7.11 -1.92
C ARG A 249 38.63 -8.60 -1.82
N GLU A 250 37.61 -8.95 -1.01
CA GLU A 250 37.30 -10.34 -0.67
C GLU A 250 36.31 -10.97 -1.62
N LEU A 251 35.35 -10.17 -2.12
CA LEU A 251 34.33 -10.63 -3.05
C LEU A 251 34.62 -10.16 -4.47
N SER A 252 35.77 -10.54 -4.96
CA SER A 252 36.14 -10.36 -6.37
C SER A 252 36.69 -11.69 -6.93
N SER A 253 36.47 -11.92 -8.23
CA SER A 253 36.99 -13.04 -9.00
C SER A 253 37.16 -12.59 -10.44
N GLY A 254 38.36 -12.73 -11.01
CA GLY A 254 38.65 -12.26 -12.38
C GLY A 254 38.29 -10.79 -12.59
N SER A 255 37.44 -10.55 -13.57
CA SER A 255 36.94 -9.21 -13.89
C SER A 255 35.72 -8.82 -13.03
N LEU A 256 35.08 -9.75 -12.32
CA LEU A 256 33.88 -9.54 -11.55
C LEU A 256 34.15 -9.15 -10.10
N PHE A 257 33.45 -8.19 -9.55
CA PHE A 257 33.53 -7.79 -8.15
C PHE A 257 32.17 -7.31 -7.60
N VAL A 258 31.97 -7.46 -6.30
CA VAL A 258 30.81 -6.91 -5.61
C VAL A 258 31.06 -5.41 -5.37
N CYS A 259 30.16 -4.57 -5.88
CA CYS A 259 30.27 -3.11 -5.76
C CYS A 259 29.30 -2.51 -4.75
N LYS A 260 28.24 -3.22 -4.40
CA LYS A 260 27.22 -2.72 -3.47
C LYS A 260 26.69 -3.88 -2.62
N ALA A 261 26.49 -3.62 -1.33
CA ALA A 261 25.79 -4.50 -0.40
C ALA A 261 24.73 -3.67 0.34
N GLN A 262 23.49 -4.13 0.33
CA GLN A 262 22.37 -3.41 0.94
C GLN A 262 21.36 -4.39 1.56
N THR A 263 20.66 -3.93 2.59
CA THR A 263 19.52 -4.64 3.16
C THR A 263 18.28 -4.47 2.27
N MET A 264 17.24 -5.29 2.50
CA MET A 264 15.97 -5.11 1.82
C MET A 264 15.33 -3.75 2.17
N ASP A 265 15.44 -3.29 3.40
CA ASP A 265 14.93 -1.97 3.81
C ASP A 265 15.61 -0.82 3.07
N GLU A 266 16.95 -0.88 2.94
CA GLU A 266 17.70 0.12 2.16
C GLU A 266 17.29 0.12 0.67
N LEU A 267 16.98 -1.05 0.12
CA LEU A 267 16.50 -1.20 -1.26
C LEU A 267 15.10 -0.58 -1.40
N VAL A 268 14.17 -0.93 -0.50
CA VAL A 268 12.81 -0.38 -0.49
C VAL A 268 12.85 1.14 -0.34
N ASP A 269 13.63 1.67 0.61
CA ASP A 269 13.76 3.11 0.82
C ASP A 269 14.32 3.83 -0.42
N PHE A 270 15.34 3.26 -1.06
CA PHE A 270 15.86 3.76 -2.34
C PHE A 270 14.77 3.80 -3.40
N ARG A 271 13.99 2.72 -3.55
CA ARG A 271 12.93 2.60 -4.54
C ARG A 271 11.80 3.61 -4.29
N LEU A 272 11.36 3.76 -3.03
CA LEU A 272 10.35 4.74 -2.64
C LEU A 272 10.77 6.18 -2.97
N ARG A 273 12.06 6.50 -2.81
CA ARG A 273 12.62 7.80 -3.19
C ARG A 273 12.72 7.96 -4.70
N PHE A 274 13.25 6.94 -5.39
CA PHE A 274 13.42 6.97 -6.85
C PHE A 274 12.09 7.15 -7.58
N GLN A 275 11.04 6.45 -7.15
CA GLN A 275 9.70 6.56 -7.72
C GLN A 275 8.89 7.74 -7.15
N ASN A 276 9.52 8.58 -6.34
CA ASN A 276 8.90 9.75 -5.72
C ASN A 276 7.66 9.43 -4.85
N VAL A 277 7.56 8.23 -4.30
CA VAL A 277 6.47 7.82 -3.39
C VAL A 277 6.49 8.69 -2.15
N THR A 278 7.65 8.88 -1.53
CA THR A 278 7.83 9.75 -0.37
C THR A 278 7.37 11.19 -0.65
N GLY A 279 7.65 11.70 -1.84
CA GLY A 279 7.16 13.02 -2.30
C GLY A 279 5.64 13.06 -2.44
N SER A 280 5.03 11.99 -2.95
CA SER A 280 3.57 11.86 -3.07
C SER A 280 2.90 11.82 -1.69
N ILE A 281 3.41 11.03 -0.76
CA ILE A 281 2.93 10.97 0.62
C ILE A 281 2.98 12.36 1.27
N ARG A 282 4.12 13.07 1.15
CA ARG A 282 4.24 14.44 1.70
C ARG A 282 3.23 15.41 1.09
N ARG A 283 2.99 15.34 -0.24
CA ARG A 283 1.97 16.17 -0.90
C ARG A 283 0.58 15.90 -0.36
N TYR A 284 0.17 14.64 -0.28
CA TYR A 284 -1.15 14.28 0.23
C TYR A 284 -1.32 14.69 1.71
N ILE A 285 -0.33 14.45 2.55
CA ILE A 285 -0.36 14.89 3.95
C ILE A 285 -0.49 16.41 4.04
N SER A 286 0.28 17.16 3.25
CA SER A 286 0.21 18.63 3.23
C SER A 286 -1.18 19.13 2.80
N LEU A 287 -1.81 18.48 1.81
CA LEU A 287 -3.17 18.81 1.38
C LEU A 287 -4.20 18.48 2.47
N VAL A 288 -4.09 17.34 3.15
CA VAL A 288 -4.97 16.99 4.28
C VAL A 288 -4.86 18.06 5.38
N ILE A 289 -3.64 18.41 5.78
CA ILE A 289 -3.42 19.44 6.80
C ILE A 289 -4.03 20.78 6.35
N PHE A 290 -3.77 21.19 5.12
CA PHE A 290 -4.31 22.44 4.57
C PHE A 290 -5.83 22.47 4.62
N PHE A 291 -6.53 21.43 4.14
CA PHE A 291 -7.98 21.37 4.16
C PHE A 291 -8.54 21.31 5.60
N MET A 292 -7.89 20.57 6.50
CA MET A 292 -8.32 20.47 7.89
C MET A 292 -8.16 21.79 8.64
N VAL A 293 -7.06 22.53 8.41
CA VAL A 293 -6.86 23.87 9.00
C VAL A 293 -7.92 24.84 8.48
N ASN A 294 -8.18 24.86 7.17
CA ASN A 294 -9.24 25.72 6.60
C ASN A 294 -10.62 25.38 7.16
N LEU A 295 -10.98 24.10 7.24
CA LEU A 295 -12.24 23.65 7.84
C LEU A 295 -12.33 24.05 9.33
N CYS A 296 -11.26 23.89 10.08
CA CYS A 296 -11.21 24.29 11.48
C CYS A 296 -11.43 25.80 11.66
N LEU A 297 -10.77 26.62 10.85
CA LEU A 297 -10.93 28.09 10.88
C LEU A 297 -12.34 28.51 10.49
N GLY A 298 -12.90 27.92 9.42
CA GLY A 298 -14.29 28.15 9.00
C GLY A 298 -15.30 27.75 10.09
N THR A 299 -15.07 26.60 10.72
CA THR A 299 -15.89 26.13 11.84
C THR A 299 -15.80 27.06 13.06
N ILE A 300 -14.59 27.48 13.46
CA ILE A 300 -14.38 28.44 14.54
C ILE A 300 -15.14 29.74 14.27
N GLY A 301 -14.99 30.31 13.07
CA GLY A 301 -15.65 31.55 12.68
C GLY A 301 -17.18 31.45 12.72
N THR A 302 -17.71 30.38 12.13
CA THR A 302 -19.16 30.15 12.09
C THR A 302 -19.74 29.95 13.49
N PHE A 303 -19.13 29.11 14.32
CA PHE A 303 -19.60 28.87 15.68
C PHE A 303 -19.35 30.07 16.62
N TRP A 304 -18.33 30.87 16.36
CA TRP A 304 -18.14 32.15 17.08
C TRP A 304 -19.31 33.10 16.84
N LEU A 305 -19.73 33.27 15.57
CA LEU A 305 -20.87 34.10 15.24
C LEU A 305 -22.18 33.51 15.79
N GLN A 306 -22.34 32.19 15.76
CA GLN A 306 -23.54 31.53 16.31
C GLN A 306 -23.62 31.68 17.84
N THR A 307 -22.52 31.47 18.56
CA THR A 307 -22.50 31.63 20.03
C THR A 307 -22.76 33.07 20.43
N ARG A 308 -22.27 34.03 19.64
CA ARG A 308 -22.53 35.46 19.89
C ARG A 308 -24.01 35.81 19.71
N LYS A 309 -24.67 35.29 18.67
CA LYS A 309 -26.12 35.44 18.43
C LYS A 309 -26.99 34.70 19.43
N ARG A 310 -26.45 33.65 20.08
CA ARG A 310 -27.15 32.84 21.09
C ARG A 310 -26.79 33.22 22.53
N ARG A 311 -26.16 34.37 22.72
CA ARG A 311 -25.66 34.81 24.02
C ARG A 311 -26.78 34.88 25.06
N GLU A 312 -27.96 35.40 24.67
CA GLU A 312 -29.15 35.46 25.52
C GLU A 312 -29.68 34.05 25.87
N GLU A 313 -29.76 33.14 24.88
CA GLU A 313 -30.19 31.76 25.13
C GLU A 313 -29.27 31.05 26.10
N ILE A 314 -27.95 31.25 25.97
CA ILE A 314 -26.93 30.70 26.86
C ILE A 314 -27.06 31.31 28.27
N GLY A 315 -27.30 32.61 28.33
CA GLY A 315 -27.56 33.33 29.59
C GLY A 315 -28.77 32.79 30.33
N ILE A 316 -29.90 32.63 29.64
CA ILE A 316 -31.13 32.04 30.18
C ILE A 316 -30.89 30.58 30.63
N MET A 317 -30.27 29.74 29.83
CA MET A 317 -29.95 28.36 30.23
C MET A 317 -29.09 28.32 31.51
N ARG A 318 -28.14 29.24 31.66
CA ARG A 318 -27.31 29.34 32.86
C ARG A 318 -28.07 29.85 34.08
N SER A 319 -28.99 30.78 33.93
CA SER A 319 -29.85 31.24 35.03
C SER A 319 -30.77 30.14 35.56
N PHE A 320 -31.18 29.20 34.66
CA PHE A 320 -31.94 27.99 35.03
C PHE A 320 -31.00 26.84 35.53
N GLY A 321 -29.72 27.11 35.82
CA GLY A 321 -28.82 26.13 36.42
C GLY A 321 -28.11 25.18 35.45
N ALA A 322 -28.15 25.45 34.12
CA ALA A 322 -27.40 24.62 33.18
C ALA A 322 -25.89 24.73 33.40
N SER A 323 -25.21 23.61 33.56
CA SER A 323 -23.76 23.55 33.67
C SER A 323 -23.07 23.90 32.34
N LYS A 324 -21.83 24.39 32.43
CA LYS A 324 -20.99 24.67 31.24
C LYS A 324 -20.83 23.45 30.33
N GLN A 325 -20.70 22.27 30.94
CA GLN A 325 -20.61 21.00 30.21
C GLN A 325 -21.88 20.68 29.41
N ARG A 326 -23.05 20.93 29.97
CA ARG A 326 -24.33 20.70 29.28
C ARG A 326 -24.49 21.61 28.08
N ILE A 327 -24.05 22.86 28.18
CA ILE A 327 -24.04 23.79 27.03
C ILE A 327 -23.06 23.31 25.99
N MET A 328 -21.84 22.96 26.35
CA MET A 328 -20.82 22.42 25.45
C MET A 328 -21.35 21.18 24.71
N GLN A 329 -21.90 20.20 25.43
CA GLN A 329 -22.49 18.98 24.85
C GLN A 329 -23.59 19.28 23.84
N SER A 330 -24.42 20.30 24.09
CA SER A 330 -25.48 20.69 23.15
C SER A 330 -24.90 21.18 21.81
N PHE A 331 -23.85 22.00 21.81
CA PHE A 331 -23.21 22.48 20.60
C PHE A 331 -22.40 21.38 19.90
N LEU A 332 -21.70 20.53 20.66
CA LEU A 332 -20.99 19.37 20.09
C LEU A 332 -21.96 18.38 19.44
N LEU A 333 -23.12 18.13 20.05
CA LEU A 333 -24.13 17.28 19.46
C LEU A 333 -24.73 17.89 18.17
N GLU A 334 -24.89 19.21 18.12
CA GLU A 334 -25.31 19.94 16.92
C GLU A 334 -24.27 19.80 15.80
N GLY A 335 -22.96 19.97 16.12
CA GLY A 335 -21.86 19.76 15.21
C GLY A 335 -21.73 18.30 14.74
N PHE A 336 -21.88 17.34 15.64
CA PHE A 336 -21.87 15.91 15.31
C PHE A 336 -22.95 15.55 14.28
N VAL A 337 -24.20 15.94 14.53
CA VAL A 337 -25.31 15.65 13.61
C VAL A 337 -25.08 16.32 12.25
N LEU A 338 -24.60 17.57 12.26
CA LEU A 338 -24.34 18.32 11.03
C LEU A 338 -23.23 17.65 10.21
N THR A 339 -22.10 17.31 10.85
CA THR A 339 -20.97 16.64 10.20
C THR A 339 -21.40 15.30 9.63
N THR A 340 -22.16 14.50 10.38
CA THR A 340 -22.67 13.20 9.92
C THR A 340 -23.52 13.34 8.66
N LEU A 341 -24.50 14.25 8.66
CA LEU A 341 -25.38 14.45 7.51
C LEU A 341 -24.62 14.98 6.29
N CYS A 342 -23.72 15.94 6.48
CA CYS A 342 -22.91 16.50 5.40
C CYS A 342 -21.92 15.48 4.84
N HIS A 343 -21.30 14.66 5.70
CA HIS A 343 -20.40 13.60 5.25
C HIS A 343 -21.15 12.51 4.46
N LEU A 344 -22.31 12.07 4.94
CA LEU A 344 -23.14 11.10 4.19
C LEU A 344 -23.52 11.63 2.81
N LEU A 345 -23.85 12.93 2.70
CA LEU A 345 -24.13 13.56 1.41
C LEU A 345 -22.85 13.63 0.55
N GLY A 346 -21.70 13.97 1.13
CA GLY A 346 -20.42 13.95 0.46
C GLY A 346 -20.03 12.57 -0.06
N CYS A 347 -20.25 11.52 0.75
CA CYS A 347 -20.07 10.12 0.34
C CYS A 347 -20.99 9.74 -0.82
N ALA A 348 -22.27 10.14 -0.78
CA ALA A 348 -23.21 9.87 -1.86
C ALA A 348 -22.83 10.53 -3.18
N LEU A 349 -22.29 11.77 -3.13
CA LEU A 349 -21.77 12.47 -4.31
C LEU A 349 -20.51 11.80 -4.85
N PHE A 350 -19.55 11.44 -3.96
CA PHE A 350 -18.34 10.76 -4.37
C PHE A 350 -18.61 9.34 -4.89
N LEU A 351 -19.62 8.64 -4.34
CA LEU A 351 -20.00 7.31 -4.78
C LEU A 351 -20.35 7.26 -6.29
N GLN A 352 -21.01 8.30 -6.81
CA GLN A 352 -21.32 8.39 -8.25
C GLN A 352 -20.01 8.40 -9.09
N TYR A 353 -19.01 9.12 -8.63
CA TYR A 353 -17.69 9.12 -9.26
C TYR A 353 -16.99 7.76 -9.11
N ALA A 354 -16.98 7.21 -7.91
CA ALA A 354 -16.26 5.98 -7.57
C ALA A 354 -16.82 4.73 -8.28
N VAL A 355 -18.12 4.67 -8.53
CA VAL A 355 -18.74 3.56 -9.28
C VAL A 355 -18.28 3.54 -10.74
N VAL A 356 -18.00 4.71 -11.33
CA VAL A 356 -17.57 4.82 -12.74
C VAL A 356 -16.05 4.70 -12.86
N ASN A 357 -15.28 5.37 -11.98
CA ASN A 357 -13.83 5.50 -12.09
C ASN A 357 -13.06 4.57 -11.13
N GLY A 358 -13.75 3.94 -10.19
CA GLY A 358 -13.13 3.14 -9.13
C GLY A 358 -12.55 3.94 -7.98
N LEU A 359 -12.00 3.21 -7.01
CA LEU A 359 -11.21 3.71 -5.91
C LEU A 359 -9.72 3.57 -6.24
N SER A 360 -8.87 4.25 -5.48
CA SER A 360 -7.43 4.15 -5.64
C SER A 360 -6.93 2.74 -5.28
N VAL A 361 -5.92 2.22 -5.99
CA VAL A 361 -5.39 0.86 -5.77
C VAL A 361 -3.86 0.80 -5.76
N GLY A 362 -3.19 1.89 -6.11
CA GLY A 362 -1.73 2.01 -6.11
C GLY A 362 -1.24 3.14 -7.00
N LEU A 363 0.06 3.39 -6.95
CA LEU A 363 0.70 4.52 -7.65
C LEU A 363 0.78 4.37 -9.17
N PHE A 364 0.69 3.15 -9.70
CA PHE A 364 1.06 2.84 -11.09
C PHE A 364 -0.05 2.26 -11.94
N TYR A 365 -1.27 2.13 -11.42
CA TYR A 365 -2.36 1.53 -12.18
C TYR A 365 -3.16 2.56 -12.96
N PHE A 366 -3.08 2.44 -14.26
CA PHE A 366 -3.92 3.15 -15.21
C PHE A 366 -5.36 2.60 -15.14
N GLY A 367 -6.18 3.19 -14.36
CA GLY A 367 -7.61 3.46 -14.51
C GLY A 367 -8.60 2.35 -14.90
N ASP A 368 -8.19 1.12 -15.18
CA ASP A 368 -9.12 0.07 -15.53
C ASP A 368 -9.37 -0.88 -14.34
N LEU A 369 -10.51 -0.68 -13.67
CA LEU A 369 -10.98 -1.53 -12.57
C LEU A 369 -11.03 -3.02 -12.93
N SER A 370 -11.30 -3.35 -14.19
CA SER A 370 -11.35 -4.74 -14.64
C SER A 370 -10.00 -5.42 -14.57
N LEU A 371 -8.92 -4.67 -14.78
CA LEU A 371 -7.54 -5.17 -14.65
C LEU A 371 -7.13 -5.35 -13.19
N LEU A 372 -7.62 -4.51 -12.29
CA LEU A 372 -7.24 -4.54 -10.87
C LEU A 372 -7.74 -5.79 -10.16
N GLN A 373 -8.96 -6.23 -10.46
CA GLN A 373 -9.49 -7.50 -9.95
C GLN A 373 -8.70 -8.71 -10.46
N ARG A 374 -7.89 -8.54 -11.51
CA ARG A 374 -7.08 -9.59 -12.11
C ARG A 374 -5.61 -9.61 -11.68
N ILE A 375 -5.22 -8.69 -10.76
CA ILE A 375 -3.84 -8.56 -10.29
C ILE A 375 -3.65 -9.17 -8.90
N GLY A 376 -4.70 -9.26 -8.11
CA GLY A 376 -4.68 -9.85 -6.78
C GLY A 376 -6.02 -9.70 -6.09
N ASP A 377 -6.33 -10.64 -5.23
CA ASP A 377 -7.55 -10.63 -4.42
C ASP A 377 -7.22 -10.14 -3.01
N THR A 378 -7.16 -8.84 -2.85
CA THR A 378 -7.01 -8.21 -1.55
C THR A 378 -8.26 -7.43 -1.19
N TRP A 379 -8.49 -7.21 0.11
CA TRP A 379 -9.68 -6.49 0.57
C TRP A 379 -9.76 -5.06 0.00
N LEU A 380 -8.62 -4.44 -0.36
CA LEU A 380 -8.57 -3.13 -1.04
C LEU A 380 -9.17 -3.16 -2.44
N ASN A 381 -9.14 -4.32 -3.11
CA ASN A 381 -9.72 -4.50 -4.44
C ASN A 381 -11.24 -4.69 -4.37
N HIS A 382 -11.80 -4.97 -3.18
CA HIS A 382 -13.23 -5.05 -2.96
C HIS A 382 -13.80 -3.66 -2.67
N PHE A 383 -14.64 -3.17 -3.56
CA PHE A 383 -15.19 -1.81 -3.51
C PHE A 383 -15.83 -1.46 -2.16
N VAL A 384 -16.70 -2.33 -1.63
CA VAL A 384 -17.48 -2.02 -0.42
C VAL A 384 -16.60 -1.88 0.83
N PRO A 385 -15.74 -2.86 1.20
CA PRO A 385 -14.89 -2.72 2.39
C PRO A 385 -13.91 -1.56 2.25
N HIS A 386 -13.33 -1.33 1.07
CA HIS A 386 -12.45 -0.20 0.83
C HIS A 386 -13.18 1.14 1.03
N PHE A 387 -14.33 1.32 0.38
CA PHE A 387 -15.14 2.53 0.51
C PHE A 387 -15.54 2.79 1.96
N LEU A 388 -15.95 1.77 2.69
CA LEU A 388 -16.31 1.91 4.10
C LEU A 388 -15.12 2.27 4.99
N ALA A 389 -13.95 1.67 4.76
CA ALA A 389 -12.75 1.94 5.54
C ALA A 389 -12.28 3.39 5.36
N VAL A 390 -12.11 3.83 4.11
CA VAL A 390 -11.67 5.19 3.80
C VAL A 390 -12.72 6.22 4.20
N GLY A 391 -14.01 5.95 3.94
CA GLY A 391 -15.11 6.82 4.36
C GLY A 391 -15.17 7.00 5.87
N SER A 392 -14.98 5.92 6.64
CA SER A 392 -14.92 5.98 8.10
C SER A 392 -13.72 6.80 8.60
N LEU A 393 -12.57 6.67 7.94
CA LEU A 393 -11.37 7.45 8.25
C LEU A 393 -11.60 8.95 8.00
N ILE A 394 -12.16 9.30 6.83
CA ILE A 394 -12.53 10.68 6.48
C ILE A 394 -13.52 11.24 7.50
N TYR A 395 -14.57 10.47 7.82
CA TYR A 395 -15.57 10.89 8.82
C TYR A 395 -14.93 11.20 10.17
N PHE A 396 -14.03 10.32 10.65
CA PHE A 396 -13.34 10.51 11.92
C PHE A 396 -12.50 11.80 11.91
N ILE A 397 -11.73 12.04 10.84
CA ILE A 397 -10.90 13.25 10.68
C ILE A 397 -11.78 14.50 10.67
N LEU A 398 -12.87 14.52 9.90
CA LEU A 398 -13.81 15.63 9.85
C LEU A 398 -14.45 15.90 11.22
N LEU A 399 -14.89 14.85 11.90
CA LEU A 399 -15.52 14.95 13.21
C LEU A 399 -14.57 15.53 14.25
N MET A 400 -13.32 15.09 14.29
CA MET A 400 -12.28 15.63 15.17
C MET A 400 -12.01 17.10 14.88
N THR A 401 -11.91 17.47 13.60
CA THR A 401 -11.67 18.86 13.19
C THR A 401 -12.82 19.78 13.57
N VAL A 402 -14.06 19.37 13.29
CA VAL A 402 -15.26 20.14 13.65
C VAL A 402 -15.41 20.25 15.16
N THR A 403 -15.16 19.15 15.89
CA THR A 403 -15.20 19.15 17.36
C THR A 403 -14.21 20.15 17.95
N ALA A 404 -12.98 20.18 17.46
CA ALA A 404 -11.97 21.15 17.86
C ALA A 404 -12.40 22.58 17.53
N GLY A 405 -12.93 22.80 16.32
CA GLY A 405 -13.42 24.12 15.89
C GLY A 405 -14.58 24.65 16.72
N ILE A 406 -15.49 23.77 17.17
CA ILE A 406 -16.62 24.16 18.04
C ILE A 406 -16.16 24.39 19.48
N ALA A 407 -15.25 23.56 19.98
CA ALA A 407 -14.83 23.61 21.38
C ALA A 407 -14.27 24.98 21.79
N ILE A 408 -13.47 25.62 20.94
CA ILE A 408 -12.82 26.90 21.21
C ILE A 408 -13.86 28.02 21.47
N PRO A 409 -14.79 28.36 20.56
CA PRO A 409 -15.73 29.45 20.74
C PRO A 409 -16.76 29.16 21.87
N VAL A 410 -17.21 27.93 21.99
CA VAL A 410 -18.20 27.55 23.03
C VAL A 410 -17.57 27.60 24.41
N TRP A 411 -16.32 27.12 24.56
CA TRP A 411 -15.58 27.21 25.82
C TRP A 411 -15.41 28.67 26.26
N HIS A 412 -15.03 29.55 25.34
CA HIS A 412 -14.88 30.99 25.63
C HIS A 412 -16.23 31.59 26.04
N SER A 413 -17.30 31.37 25.28
CA SER A 413 -18.62 31.93 25.56
C SER A 413 -19.25 31.39 26.86
N SER A 414 -18.97 30.12 27.21
CA SER A 414 -19.49 29.51 28.45
C SER A 414 -18.84 30.06 29.74
N ARG A 415 -17.72 30.76 29.64
CA ARG A 415 -17.05 31.40 30.78
C ARG A 415 -17.59 32.80 31.15
N GLN A 416 -18.34 33.44 30.26
CA GLN A 416 -18.91 34.75 30.51
C GLN A 416 -19.95 34.70 31.64
N LYS A 417 -19.98 35.76 32.48
CA LYS A 417 -20.93 35.85 33.60
C LYS A 417 -22.35 36.08 33.07
N PRO A 418 -23.39 35.45 33.66
CA PRO A 418 -24.79 35.61 33.20
C PRO A 418 -25.25 37.07 33.12
N VAL A 419 -24.79 37.92 34.05
CA VAL A 419 -25.13 39.35 34.11
C VAL A 419 -24.59 40.10 32.87
N GLU A 420 -23.35 39.82 32.45
CA GLU A 420 -22.73 40.44 31.27
C GLU A 420 -23.40 39.99 29.95
N ALA A 421 -24.00 38.81 29.96
CA ALA A 421 -24.70 38.27 28.79
C ALA A 421 -26.08 38.94 28.56
N LEU A 422 -26.70 39.45 29.60
CA LEU A 422 -28.02 40.09 29.56
C LEU A 422 -27.99 41.64 29.49
N GLN A 423 -26.83 42.27 29.82
CA GLN A 423 -26.68 43.74 29.80
C GLN A 423 -26.24 44.33 28.43
N THR A 424 -25.94 43.52 27.45
CA THR A 424 -25.49 43.97 26.11
C THR A 424 -26.55 43.86 25.01
N SER A 425 -27.85 43.91 25.38
CA SER A 425 -28.96 44.04 24.45
C SER A 425 -29.28 45.50 24.15
#